data_7bf8e3d94c2f69539aafecf893bf89e1
#
_entry.id   7bf8e3d94c2f69539aafecf893bf89e1
#
_cell.length_a   1.000
_cell.length_b   1.000
_cell.length_c   1.000
_cell.angle_alpha   90.00
_cell.angle_beta   90.00
_cell.angle_gamma   90.00
#
_symmetry.space_group_name_H-M   'P 1'
#
loop_
_entity.id
_entity.type
_entity.pdbx_description
1 polymer ?
#
loop_
_entity_poly.entity_id
_entity_poly.type
_entity_poly.pdbx_seq_one_letter_code
_entity_poly.pdbx_strand_id
1 'polypeptide(L)'
;ISWPEGAGDTGLIIAILLIQILGAAGAFLMSRVSEKIGNINTLAISVFIWIFVCIAAYIVQSPSQFYILAAFVGLVMGGVQALARSTYSKLLPETEDHASYFSFYDVTEKIGIVVGTFTFGFLEATLGSIRYSVISIAAFFIIGLILLFLVPKNKPSNELKSAS
;
A
#
# COMPACT_ATOMS: atom_id res chain seq x y z
N ILE A 1 7.70 17.14 -14.31
CA ILE A 1 9.13 16.90 -14.00
C ILE A 1 9.89 17.17 -15.27
N SER A 2 10.82 18.15 -15.24
CA SER A 2 11.72 18.43 -16.35
C SER A 2 12.92 17.49 -16.28
N TRP A 3 12.89 16.46 -17.12
CA TRP A 3 14.06 15.59 -17.32
C TRP A 3 15.04 16.25 -18.31
N PRO A 4 16.36 16.02 -18.17
CA PRO A 4 17.32 16.34 -19.22
C PRO A 4 16.93 15.62 -20.52
N GLU A 5 17.22 16.21 -21.69
CA GLU A 5 16.87 15.63 -22.98
C GLU A 5 17.39 14.17 -23.09
N GLY A 6 16.48 13.24 -23.40
CA GLY A 6 16.77 11.80 -23.55
C GLY A 6 16.91 11.01 -22.24
N ALA A 7 16.83 11.63 -21.06
CA ALA A 7 16.99 10.93 -19.78
C ALA A 7 15.66 10.44 -19.16
N GLY A 8 14.52 10.82 -19.71
CA GLY A 8 13.21 10.50 -19.13
C GLY A 8 12.94 8.99 -19.02
N ASP A 9 13.14 8.25 -20.09
CA ASP A 9 12.88 6.80 -20.13
C ASP A 9 13.84 6.03 -19.21
N THR A 10 15.13 6.38 -19.22
CA THR A 10 16.14 5.80 -18.33
C THR A 10 15.80 6.11 -16.87
N GLY A 11 15.34 7.32 -16.57
CA GLY A 11 14.92 7.74 -15.24
C GLY A 11 13.74 6.95 -14.72
N LEU A 12 12.75 6.66 -15.55
CA LEU A 12 11.61 5.84 -15.20
C LEU A 12 12.03 4.38 -14.93
N ILE A 13 12.91 3.80 -15.74
CA ILE A 13 13.43 2.45 -15.53
C ILE A 13 14.16 2.35 -14.18
N ILE A 14 15.03 3.31 -13.88
CA ILE A 14 15.74 3.37 -12.60
C ILE A 14 14.75 3.48 -11.44
N ALA A 15 13.71 4.30 -11.55
CA ALA A 15 12.69 4.43 -10.52
C ALA A 15 11.93 3.12 -10.29
N ILE A 16 11.57 2.39 -11.35
CA ILE A 16 10.89 1.09 -11.25
C ILE A 16 11.80 0.07 -10.55
N LEU A 17 13.06 -0.03 -10.90
CA LEU A 17 14.02 -0.92 -10.24
C LEU A 17 14.21 -0.55 -8.77
N LEU A 18 14.29 0.74 -8.46
CA LEU A 18 14.39 1.23 -7.10
C LEU A 18 13.16 0.83 -6.26
N ILE A 19 11.96 1.02 -6.80
CA ILE A 19 10.69 0.61 -6.16
C ILE A 19 10.70 -0.89 -5.87
N GLN A 20 11.15 -1.73 -6.79
CA GLN A 20 11.14 -3.18 -6.63
C GLN A 20 12.12 -3.65 -5.55
N ILE A 21 13.35 -3.14 -5.58
CA ILE A 21 14.38 -3.48 -4.58
C ILE A 21 13.95 -3.02 -3.19
N LEU A 22 13.51 -1.77 -3.08
CA LEU A 22 13.04 -1.22 -1.80
C LEU A 22 11.71 -1.82 -1.35
N GLY A 23 10.88 -2.30 -2.28
CA GLY A 23 9.67 -3.06 -1.95
C GLY A 23 9.96 -4.36 -1.21
N ALA A 24 10.98 -5.10 -1.64
CA ALA A 24 11.43 -6.30 -0.92
C ALA A 24 11.97 -5.96 0.48
N ALA A 25 12.77 -4.90 0.59
CA ALA A 25 13.27 -4.40 1.87
C ALA A 25 12.12 -3.92 2.78
N GLY A 26 11.13 -3.24 2.21
CA GLY A 26 9.94 -2.75 2.90
C GLY A 26 9.07 -3.87 3.45
N ALA A 27 8.86 -4.95 2.70
CA ALA A 27 8.15 -6.13 3.15
C ALA A 27 8.82 -6.75 4.40
N PHE A 28 10.14 -6.88 4.37
CA PHE A 28 10.92 -7.38 5.51
C PHE A 28 10.84 -6.44 6.72
N LEU A 29 11.03 -5.14 6.51
CA LEU A 29 11.02 -4.14 7.58
C LEU A 29 9.65 -4.07 8.26
N MET A 30 8.57 -4.01 7.48
CA MET A 30 7.21 -3.92 8.00
C MET A 30 6.78 -5.21 8.70
N SER A 31 7.27 -6.39 8.27
CA SER A 31 7.10 -7.64 9.01
C SER A 31 7.69 -7.54 10.42
N ARG A 32 8.91 -7.03 10.56
CA ARG A 32 9.56 -6.83 11.87
C ARG A 32 8.83 -5.81 12.75
N VAL A 33 8.32 -4.75 12.16
CA VAL A 33 7.51 -3.75 12.88
C VAL A 33 6.20 -4.39 13.36
N SER A 34 5.56 -5.20 12.52
CA SER A 34 4.29 -5.85 12.85
C SER A 34 4.39 -6.87 13.99
N GLU A 35 5.56 -7.49 14.18
CA GLU A 35 5.83 -8.36 15.33
C GLU A 35 5.76 -7.60 16.67
N LYS A 36 6.11 -6.31 16.66
CA LYS A 36 6.17 -5.48 17.88
C LYS A 36 4.85 -4.78 18.19
N ILE A 37 4.19 -4.21 17.18
CA ILE A 37 3.01 -3.35 17.38
C ILE A 37 1.72 -3.96 16.82
N GLY A 38 1.81 -5.14 16.20
CA GLY A 38 0.70 -5.87 15.58
C GLY A 38 0.42 -5.44 14.14
N ASN A 39 -0.17 -6.36 13.37
CA ASN A 39 -0.38 -6.19 11.93
C ASN A 39 -1.29 -4.99 11.60
N ILE A 40 -2.42 -4.85 12.31
CA ILE A 40 -3.40 -3.78 12.04
C ILE A 40 -2.79 -2.40 12.29
N ASN A 41 -2.05 -2.22 13.38
CA ASN A 41 -1.41 -0.94 13.68
C ASN A 41 -0.31 -0.62 12.64
N THR A 42 0.46 -1.62 12.22
CA THR A 42 1.50 -1.45 11.20
C THR A 42 0.88 -1.11 9.84
N LEU A 43 -0.25 -1.74 9.46
CA LEU A 43 -1.01 -1.38 8.26
C LEU A 43 -1.53 0.06 8.35
N ALA A 44 -2.09 0.46 9.50
CA ALA A 44 -2.59 1.83 9.69
C ALA A 44 -1.47 2.86 9.51
N ILE A 45 -0.30 2.62 10.08
CA ILE A 45 0.89 3.47 9.89
C ILE A 45 1.29 3.51 8.41
N SER A 46 1.30 2.37 7.73
CA SER A 46 1.66 2.29 6.31
C SER A 46 0.68 3.06 5.42
N VAL A 47 -0.63 2.95 5.67
CA VAL A 47 -1.66 3.70 4.95
C VAL A 47 -1.52 5.21 5.22
N PHE A 48 -1.21 5.58 6.46
CA PHE A 48 -0.94 6.97 6.81
C PHE A 48 0.26 7.53 6.04
N ILE A 49 1.35 6.75 5.93
CA ILE A 49 2.51 7.13 5.10
C ILE A 49 2.10 7.27 3.63
N TRP A 50 1.20 6.42 3.11
CA TRP A 50 0.67 6.55 1.75
C TRP A 50 -0.04 7.88 1.49
N ILE A 51 -0.79 8.39 2.47
CA ILE A 51 -1.43 9.71 2.37
C ILE A 51 -0.36 10.79 2.20
N PHE A 52 0.72 10.74 2.99
CA PHE A 52 1.86 11.66 2.84
C PHE A 52 2.56 11.51 1.49
N VAL A 53 2.73 10.30 0.99
CA VAL A 53 3.30 10.03 -0.34
C VAL A 53 2.45 10.68 -1.43
N CYS A 54 1.12 10.60 -1.35
CA CYS A 54 0.23 11.26 -2.31
C CYS A 54 0.35 12.79 -2.26
N ILE A 55 0.44 13.38 -1.07
CA ILE A 55 0.64 14.82 -0.89
C ILE A 55 2.02 15.22 -1.44
N ALA A 56 3.06 14.47 -1.13
CA ALA A 56 4.40 14.73 -1.64
C ALA A 56 4.47 14.63 -3.16
N ALA A 57 3.79 13.63 -3.77
CA ALA A 57 3.71 13.47 -5.21
C ALA A 57 3.09 14.67 -5.93
N TYR A 58 2.15 15.38 -5.28
CA TYR A 58 1.59 16.61 -5.79
C TYR A 58 2.62 17.74 -5.90
N ILE A 59 3.60 17.80 -4.98
CA ILE A 59 4.58 18.87 -4.85
C ILE A 59 5.86 18.60 -5.66
N VAL A 60 6.16 17.32 -5.99
CA VAL A 60 7.39 16.93 -6.71
C VAL A 60 7.51 17.62 -8.05
N GLN A 61 8.67 18.24 -8.29
CA GLN A 61 8.99 18.95 -9.53
C GLN A 61 10.34 18.54 -10.13
N SER A 62 11.24 17.99 -9.35
CA SER A 62 12.60 17.62 -9.81
C SER A 62 12.80 16.10 -9.86
N PRO A 63 13.72 15.60 -10.74
CA PRO A 63 14.06 14.20 -10.82
C PRO A 63 14.56 13.61 -9.50
N SER A 64 15.37 14.37 -8.76
CA SER A 64 15.89 13.91 -7.46
C SER A 64 14.78 13.71 -6.43
N GLN A 65 13.80 14.62 -6.35
CA GLN A 65 12.63 14.47 -5.50
C GLN A 65 11.79 13.26 -5.92
N PHE A 66 11.69 13.00 -7.23
CA PHE A 66 10.98 11.84 -7.76
C PHE A 66 11.61 10.51 -7.33
N TYR A 67 12.94 10.39 -7.35
CA TYR A 67 13.63 9.18 -6.89
C TYR A 67 13.46 8.96 -5.38
N ILE A 68 13.51 10.02 -4.58
CA ILE A 68 13.25 9.92 -3.14
C ILE A 68 11.82 9.44 -2.90
N LEU A 69 10.85 10.02 -3.62
CA LEU A 69 9.46 9.61 -3.51
C LEU A 69 9.28 8.14 -3.96
N ALA A 70 9.90 7.74 -5.07
CA ALA A 70 9.87 6.36 -5.57
C ALA A 70 10.44 5.36 -4.53
N ALA A 71 11.49 5.76 -3.81
CA ALA A 71 12.06 4.97 -2.72
C ALA A 71 11.04 4.75 -1.59
N PHE A 72 10.37 5.79 -1.14
CA PHE A 72 9.31 5.68 -0.12
C PHE A 72 8.13 4.84 -0.62
N VAL A 73 7.69 5.06 -1.86
CA VAL A 73 6.63 4.25 -2.50
C VAL A 73 7.01 2.77 -2.46
N GLY A 74 8.24 2.42 -2.86
CA GLY A 74 8.71 1.04 -2.83
C GLY A 74 8.64 0.44 -1.43
N LEU A 75 9.25 1.09 -0.45
CA LEU A 75 9.25 0.62 0.94
C LEU A 75 7.85 0.36 1.50
N VAL A 76 6.94 1.30 1.30
CA VAL A 76 5.58 1.19 1.85
C VAL A 76 4.74 0.20 1.05
N MET A 77 4.86 0.17 -0.27
CA MET A 77 4.10 -0.71 -1.15
C MET A 77 4.37 -2.19 -0.83
N GLY A 78 5.65 -2.59 -0.77
CA GLY A 78 6.02 -3.96 -0.44
C GLY A 78 5.54 -4.36 0.96
N GLY A 79 5.68 -3.46 1.93
CA GLY A 79 5.22 -3.68 3.30
C GLY A 79 3.71 -3.86 3.40
N VAL A 80 2.93 -3.00 2.75
CA VAL A 80 1.45 -3.09 2.76
C VAL A 80 0.97 -4.38 2.13
N GLN A 81 1.52 -4.78 0.98
CA GLN A 81 1.12 -6.01 0.30
C GLN A 81 1.37 -7.25 1.17
N ALA A 82 2.56 -7.35 1.77
CA ALA A 82 2.90 -8.46 2.65
C ALA A 82 2.02 -8.49 3.91
N LEU A 83 1.82 -7.34 4.55
CA LEU A 83 1.01 -7.24 5.77
C LEU A 83 -0.48 -7.44 5.53
N ALA A 84 -1.04 -6.94 4.44
CA ALA A 84 -2.46 -7.11 4.12
C ALA A 84 -2.80 -8.59 4.01
N ARG A 85 -2.02 -9.35 3.22
CA ARG A 85 -2.20 -10.80 3.07
C ARG A 85 -1.97 -11.57 4.36
N SER A 86 -0.95 -11.22 5.13
CA SER A 86 -0.67 -11.81 6.45
C SER A 86 -1.77 -11.49 7.47
N THR A 87 -2.31 -10.29 7.45
CA THR A 87 -3.40 -9.89 8.35
C THR A 87 -4.67 -10.65 8.01
N TYR A 88 -5.00 -10.75 6.72
CA TYR A 88 -6.14 -11.51 6.26
C TYR A 88 -6.06 -12.97 6.69
N SER A 89 -4.91 -13.63 6.52
CA SER A 89 -4.73 -15.02 6.94
C SER A 89 -4.91 -15.24 8.43
N LYS A 90 -4.54 -14.26 9.26
CA LYS A 90 -4.73 -14.32 10.73
C LYS A 90 -6.16 -14.06 11.19
N LEU A 91 -6.99 -13.46 10.34
CA LEU A 91 -8.40 -13.17 10.62
C LEU A 91 -9.33 -14.26 10.10
N LEU A 92 -8.81 -15.21 9.31
CA LEU A 92 -9.60 -16.33 8.82
C LEU A 92 -10.04 -17.23 9.99
N PRO A 93 -11.28 -17.73 9.96
CA PRO A 93 -11.72 -18.78 10.89
C PRO A 93 -10.91 -20.06 10.65
N GLU A 94 -10.85 -20.93 11.66
CA GLU A 94 -10.34 -22.29 11.47
C GLU A 94 -11.24 -23.05 10.48
N THR A 95 -10.71 -23.36 9.30
CA THR A 95 -11.43 -24.01 8.21
C THR A 95 -10.47 -24.87 7.40
N GLU A 96 -11.00 -25.94 6.80
CA GLU A 96 -10.24 -26.75 5.84
C GLU A 96 -10.18 -26.11 4.46
N ASP A 97 -11.08 -25.16 4.15
CA ASP A 97 -11.19 -24.49 2.84
C ASP A 97 -10.48 -23.12 2.79
N HIS A 98 -9.20 -23.11 3.12
CA HIS A 98 -8.37 -21.90 2.98
C HIS A 98 -8.31 -21.36 1.55
N ALA A 99 -8.42 -22.27 0.54
CA ALA A 99 -8.29 -21.89 -0.86
C ALA A 99 -9.41 -20.93 -1.31
N SER A 100 -10.66 -21.19 -0.94
CA SER A 100 -11.79 -20.32 -1.27
C SER A 100 -11.67 -18.95 -0.64
N TYR A 101 -11.23 -18.87 0.62
CA TYR A 101 -11.03 -17.59 1.28
C TYR A 101 -9.92 -16.74 0.63
N PHE A 102 -8.80 -17.35 0.25
CA PHE A 102 -7.74 -16.63 -0.46
C PHE A 102 -8.16 -16.25 -1.87
N SER A 103 -8.95 -17.06 -2.56
CA SER A 103 -9.53 -16.69 -3.85
C SER A 103 -10.46 -15.48 -3.74
N PHE A 104 -11.27 -15.40 -2.67
CA PHE A 104 -12.10 -14.23 -2.41
C PHE A 104 -11.25 -12.97 -2.14
N TYR A 105 -10.16 -13.12 -1.37
CA TYR A 105 -9.21 -12.02 -1.14
C TYR A 105 -8.61 -11.52 -2.47
N ASP A 106 -8.13 -12.43 -3.31
CA ASP A 106 -7.51 -12.10 -4.59
C ASP A 106 -8.51 -11.41 -5.54
N VAL A 107 -9.77 -11.86 -5.58
CA VAL A 107 -10.83 -11.21 -6.37
C VAL A 107 -11.10 -9.80 -5.85
N THR A 108 -11.22 -9.64 -4.54
CA THR A 108 -11.47 -8.32 -3.92
C THR A 108 -10.31 -7.37 -4.18
N GLU A 109 -9.06 -7.85 -4.09
CA GLU A 109 -7.86 -7.09 -4.43
C GLU A 109 -7.90 -6.62 -5.89
N LYS A 110 -8.25 -7.51 -6.83
CA LYS A 110 -8.34 -7.17 -8.27
C LYS A 110 -9.45 -6.15 -8.54
N ILE A 111 -10.60 -6.28 -7.90
CA ILE A 111 -11.68 -5.28 -8.00
C ILE A 111 -11.18 -3.92 -7.51
N GLY A 112 -10.48 -3.88 -6.39
CA GLY A 112 -9.89 -2.65 -5.86
C GLY A 112 -8.90 -2.00 -6.84
N ILE A 113 -8.04 -2.80 -7.49
CA ILE A 113 -7.10 -2.32 -8.51
C ILE A 113 -7.87 -1.72 -9.70
N VAL A 114 -8.89 -2.42 -10.21
CA VAL A 114 -9.70 -1.93 -11.34
C VAL A 114 -10.39 -0.62 -11.00
N VAL A 115 -11.06 -0.54 -9.86
CA VAL A 115 -11.74 0.69 -9.40
C VAL A 115 -10.75 1.83 -9.23
N GLY A 116 -9.59 1.58 -8.60
CA GLY A 116 -8.57 2.60 -8.40
C GLY A 116 -7.99 3.11 -9.71
N THR A 117 -7.63 2.20 -10.62
CA THR A 117 -7.06 2.55 -11.95
C THR A 117 -8.07 3.30 -12.81
N PHE A 118 -9.34 2.83 -12.83
CA PHE A 118 -10.40 3.50 -13.56
C PHE A 118 -10.64 4.91 -13.04
N THR A 119 -10.74 5.08 -11.71
CA THR A 119 -10.94 6.39 -11.09
C THR A 119 -9.78 7.33 -11.40
N PHE A 120 -8.55 6.84 -11.32
CA PHE A 120 -7.37 7.63 -11.65
C PHE A 120 -7.40 8.11 -13.11
N GLY A 121 -7.61 7.20 -14.08
CA GLY A 121 -7.65 7.54 -15.49
C GLY A 121 -8.84 8.45 -15.86
N PHE A 122 -10.01 8.23 -15.26
CA PHE A 122 -11.17 9.09 -15.46
C PHE A 122 -10.93 10.52 -14.96
N LEU A 123 -10.32 10.67 -13.79
CA LEU A 123 -10.02 11.99 -13.24
C LEU A 123 -8.89 12.69 -14.02
N GLU A 124 -7.90 11.95 -14.49
CA GLU A 124 -6.87 12.49 -15.37
C GLU A 124 -7.47 13.03 -16.66
N ALA A 125 -8.36 12.25 -17.29
CA ALA A 125 -9.03 12.64 -18.53
C ALA A 125 -9.95 13.86 -18.36
N THR A 126 -10.62 13.99 -17.20
CA THR A 126 -11.58 15.08 -16.95
C THR A 126 -10.91 16.34 -16.41
N LEU A 127 -9.92 16.22 -15.55
CA LEU A 127 -9.25 17.35 -14.90
C LEU A 127 -8.00 17.82 -15.64
N GLY A 128 -7.53 17.05 -16.61
CA GLY A 128 -6.38 17.38 -17.44
C GLY A 128 -5.04 17.44 -16.68
N SER A 129 -4.98 16.87 -15.48
CA SER A 129 -3.78 16.91 -14.67
C SER A 129 -3.63 15.67 -13.79
N ILE A 130 -2.51 14.97 -13.97
CA ILE A 130 -2.10 13.82 -13.15
C ILE A 130 -2.05 14.19 -11.65
N ARG A 131 -1.69 15.43 -11.32
CA ARG A 131 -1.56 15.87 -9.92
C ARG A 131 -2.89 15.81 -9.17
N TYR A 132 -3.98 16.22 -9.78
CA TYR A 132 -5.31 16.13 -9.15
C TYR A 132 -5.77 14.67 -9.02
N SER A 133 -5.42 13.82 -9.99
CA SER A 133 -5.73 12.39 -9.93
C SER A 133 -5.00 11.69 -8.76
N VAL A 134 -3.75 12.08 -8.47
CA VAL A 134 -3.00 11.55 -7.32
C VAL A 134 -3.64 11.96 -5.99
N ILE A 135 -4.12 13.20 -5.86
CA ILE A 135 -4.82 13.64 -4.63
C ILE A 135 -6.12 12.86 -4.42
N SER A 136 -6.85 12.54 -5.48
CA SER A 136 -8.09 11.76 -5.32
C SER A 136 -7.82 10.33 -4.84
N ILE A 137 -6.66 9.75 -5.15
CA ILE A 137 -6.24 8.47 -4.56
C ILE A 137 -6.03 8.59 -3.04
N ALA A 138 -5.57 9.74 -2.56
CA ALA A 138 -5.46 9.96 -1.11
C ALA A 138 -6.81 9.80 -0.38
N ALA A 139 -7.92 10.15 -1.03
CA ALA A 139 -9.26 9.94 -0.47
C ALA A 139 -9.56 8.44 -0.26
N PHE A 140 -9.16 7.57 -1.19
CA PHE A 140 -9.29 6.11 -1.01
C PHE A 140 -8.46 5.60 0.16
N PHE A 141 -7.25 6.13 0.35
CA PHE A 141 -6.43 5.77 1.51
C PHE A 141 -7.06 6.24 2.83
N ILE A 142 -7.68 7.40 2.86
CA ILE A 142 -8.39 7.90 4.06
C ILE A 142 -9.57 6.98 4.37
N ILE A 143 -10.39 6.62 3.37
CA ILE A 143 -11.50 5.68 3.55
C ILE A 143 -10.97 4.32 4.03
N GLY A 144 -9.91 3.80 3.40
CA GLY A 144 -9.27 2.56 3.79
C GLY A 144 -8.75 2.59 5.23
N LEU A 145 -8.17 3.71 5.67
CA LEU A 145 -7.71 3.91 7.03
C LEU A 145 -8.86 3.88 8.04
N ILE A 146 -9.97 4.54 7.73
CA ILE A 146 -11.18 4.53 8.57
C ILE A 146 -11.72 3.10 8.70
N LEU A 147 -11.84 2.38 7.57
CA LEU A 147 -12.31 0.99 7.55
C LEU A 147 -11.37 0.07 8.32
N LEU A 148 -10.06 0.30 8.25
CA LEU A 148 -9.07 -0.49 8.99
C LEU A 148 -9.23 -0.35 10.50
N PHE A 149 -9.60 0.82 11.00
CA PHE A 149 -9.88 1.02 12.44
C PHE A 149 -11.17 0.33 12.90
N LEU A 150 -12.07 -0.02 12.00
CA LEU A 150 -13.29 -0.79 12.31
C LEU A 150 -13.02 -2.30 12.39
N VAL A 151 -11.85 -2.77 11.90
CA VAL A 151 -11.47 -4.18 12.00
C VAL A 151 -11.19 -4.53 13.46
N PRO A 152 -11.83 -5.58 14.01
CA PRO A 152 -11.61 -5.99 15.39
C PRO A 152 -10.15 -6.41 15.57
N LYS A 153 -9.50 -5.84 16.60
CA LYS A 153 -8.14 -6.25 16.96
C LYS A 153 -8.25 -7.63 17.61
N ASN A 154 -7.74 -8.66 16.94
CA ASN A 154 -7.65 -9.99 17.54
C ASN A 154 -6.87 -9.90 18.84
N LYS A 155 -7.48 -10.37 19.94
CA LYS A 155 -6.76 -10.61 21.17
C LYS A 155 -5.65 -11.65 20.91
N PRO A 156 -4.43 -11.46 21.41
CA PRO A 156 -3.39 -12.46 21.26
C PRO A 156 -3.86 -13.80 21.84
N SER A 157 -3.61 -14.88 21.12
CA SER A 157 -4.02 -16.27 21.41
C SER A 157 -3.53 -16.85 22.75
N ASN A 158 -2.92 -16.04 23.60
CA ASN A 158 -2.45 -16.44 24.92
C ASN A 158 -3.57 -16.63 25.97
N GLU A 159 -4.78 -16.12 25.73
CA GLU A 159 -5.88 -16.32 26.68
C GLU A 159 -6.58 -17.68 26.53
N LEU A 160 -6.45 -18.33 25.37
CA LEU A 160 -7.02 -19.68 25.16
C LEU A 160 -6.18 -20.80 25.79
N LYS A 161 -4.90 -20.55 26.07
CA LYS A 161 -4.01 -21.53 26.75
C LYS A 161 -4.09 -21.48 28.27
N SER A 162 -4.72 -20.48 28.86
CA SER A 162 -4.91 -20.37 30.32
C SER A 162 -6.26 -20.90 30.80
N ALA A 163 -7.16 -21.29 29.86
CA ALA A 163 -8.49 -21.81 30.16
C ALA A 163 -8.65 -23.34 29.92
N SER A 164 -7.56 -24.01 29.48
CA SER A 164 -7.46 -25.46 29.36
C SER A 164 -6.52 -26.02 30.47
#